data_4c4bcdb849dff224fda922918b0f28b1
#
_entry.id   4c4bcdb849dff224fda922918b0f28b1
#
_cell.length_a   1.000
_cell.length_b   1.000
_cell.length_c   1.000
_cell.angle_alpha   90.00
_cell.angle_beta   90.00
_cell.angle_gamma   90.00
#
_symmetry.space_group_name_H-M   'P 1'
#
loop_
_entity.id
_entity.type
_entity.pdbx_description
1 polymer ?
#
loop_
_entity_poly.entity_id
_entity_poly.type
_entity_poly.pdbx_seq_one_letter_code
_entity_poly.pdbx_strand_id
1 'polypeptide(L)'
;MYLAFDRRVILGTRAVKTHTMDFGAFDSVNAPFAAEVNAHGLVVNEAVLPGCDPHFPLQDGLCRDVFLLKLVPGVDPRIFDALLHLGIRGIVIEAFGAGGVQFIRRDLTAKLHEAIHNGVSVVVCSQCLYERSDFSLYEVGQRALEQGVIQTFDMTSEAAVTKLMWVLGRTCDRLEVAKWFSANLVGEISPGVC
;
A
#
# COMPACT_ATOMS: atom_id res chain seq x y z
N MET A 1 11.85 -5.70 -9.98
CA MET A 1 11.97 -4.45 -10.80
C MET A 1 12.70 -3.40 -9.99
N TYR A 2 13.59 -2.62 -10.61
CA TYR A 2 14.35 -1.56 -9.96
C TYR A 2 14.21 -0.26 -10.74
N LEU A 3 14.27 0.87 -10.03
CA LEU A 3 14.36 2.21 -10.59
C LEU A 3 15.80 2.71 -10.40
N ALA A 4 16.49 3.00 -11.50
CA ALA A 4 17.82 3.64 -11.46
C ALA A 4 17.68 5.13 -11.80
N PHE A 5 18.04 5.99 -10.86
CA PHE A 5 17.92 7.44 -11.00
C PHE A 5 18.94 8.16 -10.09
N ASP A 6 19.57 9.23 -10.58
CA ASP A 6 20.53 10.05 -9.83
C ASP A 6 21.55 9.24 -9.01
N ARG A 7 22.29 8.34 -9.67
CA ARG A 7 23.31 7.47 -9.07
C ARG A 7 22.81 6.50 -7.99
N ARG A 8 21.51 6.33 -7.85
CA ARG A 8 20.86 5.42 -6.91
C ARG A 8 20.03 4.40 -7.64
N VAL A 9 19.96 3.21 -7.09
CA VAL A 9 19.08 2.14 -7.54
C VAL A 9 18.11 1.85 -6.41
N ILE A 10 16.83 1.98 -6.69
CA ILE A 10 15.75 1.85 -5.72
C ILE A 10 14.92 0.61 -6.09
N LEU A 11 14.50 -0.15 -5.09
CA LEU A 11 13.54 -1.21 -5.30
C LEU A 11 12.21 -0.61 -5.79
N GLY A 12 11.64 -1.11 -6.89
CA GLY A 12 10.47 -0.49 -7.53
C GLY A 12 9.26 -0.34 -6.62
N THR A 13 9.07 -1.28 -5.68
CA THR A 13 7.99 -1.25 -4.68
C THR A 13 8.23 -0.27 -3.54
N ARG A 14 9.43 0.32 -3.45
CA ARG A 14 9.81 1.34 -2.46
C ARG A 14 10.04 2.71 -3.08
N ALA A 15 10.02 2.79 -4.41
CA ALA A 15 10.30 4.02 -5.12
C ALA A 15 9.10 4.97 -5.11
N VAL A 16 9.30 6.17 -4.60
CA VAL A 16 8.30 7.25 -4.63
C VAL A 16 8.91 8.50 -5.28
N LYS A 17 8.15 9.15 -6.14
CA LYS A 17 8.55 10.42 -6.74
C LYS A 17 8.26 11.56 -5.77
N THR A 18 9.31 12.14 -5.18
CA THR A 18 9.20 13.19 -4.15
C THR A 18 9.34 14.60 -4.73
N HIS A 19 10.02 14.76 -5.87
CA HIS A 19 10.24 16.07 -6.52
C HIS A 19 9.97 15.97 -8.02
N THR A 20 9.52 17.08 -8.62
CA THR A 20 9.23 17.15 -10.05
C THR A 20 10.38 17.74 -10.86
N MET A 21 11.18 18.63 -10.27
CA MET A 21 12.20 19.44 -10.95
C MET A 21 13.63 19.17 -10.47
N ASP A 22 13.81 18.39 -9.41
CA ASP A 22 15.12 18.07 -8.87
C ASP A 22 15.71 16.83 -9.53
N PHE A 23 17.06 16.75 -9.57
CA PHE A 23 17.77 15.53 -9.97
C PHE A 23 17.53 14.39 -8.98
N GLY A 24 17.41 14.66 -7.66
CA GLY A 24 17.00 13.71 -6.64
C GLY A 24 15.47 13.48 -6.60
N ALA A 25 14.84 13.29 -7.75
CA ALA A 25 13.39 13.28 -7.88
C ALA A 25 12.70 12.05 -7.28
N PHE A 26 13.42 10.96 -7.04
CA PHE A 26 12.89 9.73 -6.45
C PHE A 26 13.61 9.37 -5.16
N ASP A 27 12.86 8.84 -4.20
CA ASP A 27 13.43 8.35 -2.95
C ASP A 27 12.99 6.91 -2.66
N SER A 28 13.78 6.22 -1.81
CA SER A 28 13.49 4.88 -1.32
C SER A 28 12.79 4.97 0.02
N VAL A 29 11.50 4.71 0.02
CA VAL A 29 10.66 4.86 1.21
C VAL A 29 10.72 3.60 2.07
N ASN A 30 11.03 3.77 3.37
CA ASN A 30 11.11 2.72 4.38
C ASN A 30 12.09 1.57 4.03
N ALA A 31 13.02 1.79 3.10
CA ALA A 31 14.04 0.81 2.73
C ALA A 31 15.32 1.53 2.27
N PRO A 32 16.50 0.96 2.49
CA PRO A 32 17.73 1.51 1.93
C PRO A 32 17.78 1.33 0.41
N PHE A 33 18.69 2.06 -0.25
CA PHE A 33 18.93 1.89 -1.68
C PHE A 33 19.45 0.48 -1.99
N ALA A 34 18.99 -0.10 -3.09
CA ALA A 34 19.46 -1.41 -3.56
C ALA A 34 20.89 -1.33 -4.11
N ALA A 35 21.28 -0.19 -4.66
CA ALA A 35 22.66 0.09 -5.02
C ALA A 35 22.89 1.61 -5.17
N GLU A 36 24.18 2.01 -5.10
CA GLU A 36 24.62 3.37 -5.33
C GLU A 36 25.85 3.39 -6.24
N VAL A 37 25.95 4.42 -7.09
CA VAL A 37 27.13 4.67 -7.93
C VAL A 37 27.97 5.78 -7.29
N ASN A 38 29.23 5.48 -6.97
CA ASN A 38 30.17 6.42 -6.38
C ASN A 38 31.52 6.39 -7.13
N ALA A 39 32.56 7.01 -6.57
CA ALA A 39 33.90 7.05 -7.16
C ALA A 39 34.56 5.66 -7.33
N HIS A 40 34.09 4.65 -6.59
CA HIS A 40 34.57 3.27 -6.65
C HIS A 40 33.73 2.37 -7.57
N GLY A 41 32.72 2.93 -8.24
CA GLY A 41 31.81 2.21 -9.12
C GLY A 41 30.45 1.92 -8.48
N LEU A 42 29.81 0.85 -8.91
CA LEU A 42 28.52 0.39 -8.39
C LEU A 42 28.70 -0.42 -7.10
N VAL A 43 28.11 0.08 -6.03
CA VAL A 43 28.06 -0.61 -4.73
C VAL A 43 26.66 -1.17 -4.52
N VAL A 44 26.52 -2.49 -4.50
CA VAL A 44 25.25 -3.19 -4.34
C VAL A 44 24.99 -3.51 -2.88
N ASN A 45 23.77 -3.28 -2.40
CA ASN A 45 23.31 -3.65 -1.07
C ASN A 45 22.52 -4.97 -1.15
N GLU A 46 23.21 -6.09 -0.95
CA GLU A 46 22.60 -7.41 -1.08
C GLU A 46 21.49 -7.68 -0.02
N ALA A 47 21.52 -6.96 1.12
CA ALA A 47 20.57 -7.17 2.20
C ALA A 47 19.12 -6.78 1.83
N VAL A 48 18.94 -5.94 0.81
CA VAL A 48 17.62 -5.47 0.37
C VAL A 48 17.17 -6.07 -0.96
N LEU A 49 17.97 -6.95 -1.55
CA LEU A 49 17.59 -7.61 -2.79
C LEU A 49 16.57 -8.72 -2.48
N PRO A 50 15.35 -8.67 -3.04
CA PRO A 50 14.42 -9.77 -2.90
C PRO A 50 14.99 -11.03 -3.57
N GLY A 51 14.70 -12.19 -3.01
CA GLY A 51 15.03 -13.45 -3.64
C GLY A 51 14.46 -13.52 -5.06
N CYS A 52 15.23 -14.09 -5.98
CA CYS A 52 14.77 -14.32 -7.35
C CYS A 52 14.37 -15.78 -7.50
N ASP A 53 13.09 -16.02 -7.81
CA ASP A 53 12.66 -17.34 -8.29
C ASP A 53 12.83 -17.36 -9.83
N PRO A 54 13.76 -18.16 -10.38
CA PRO A 54 13.96 -18.23 -11.82
C PRO A 54 12.77 -18.84 -12.57
N HIS A 55 11.85 -19.47 -11.87
CA HIS A 55 10.65 -20.11 -12.43
C HIS A 55 9.38 -19.30 -12.18
N PHE A 56 9.49 -18.02 -11.84
CA PHE A 56 8.32 -17.17 -11.60
C PHE A 56 7.49 -17.02 -12.91
N PRO A 57 6.31 -17.66 -12.99
CA PRO A 57 5.49 -17.55 -14.20
C PRO A 57 4.93 -16.15 -14.35
N LEU A 58 4.84 -15.67 -15.57
CA LEU A 58 4.15 -14.40 -15.84
C LEU A 58 2.70 -14.48 -15.36
N GLN A 59 2.32 -13.55 -14.51
CA GLN A 59 0.98 -13.41 -13.98
C GLN A 59 0.46 -12.02 -14.32
N ASP A 60 -0.23 -11.89 -15.43
CA ASP A 60 -0.68 -10.65 -16.05
C ASP A 60 -2.11 -10.22 -15.67
N GLY A 61 -2.85 -11.09 -14.96
CA GLY A 61 -4.20 -10.78 -14.49
C GLY A 61 -4.19 -9.64 -13.46
N LEU A 62 -4.72 -8.48 -13.84
CA LEU A 62 -4.88 -7.31 -12.97
C LEU A 62 -6.35 -6.90 -12.88
N CYS A 63 -6.87 -6.73 -11.67
CA CYS A 63 -8.15 -6.05 -11.44
C CYS A 63 -7.94 -4.55 -11.52
N ARG A 64 -8.66 -3.87 -12.41
CA ARG A 64 -8.57 -2.41 -12.56
C ARG A 64 -9.58 -1.65 -11.71
N ASP A 65 -10.54 -2.36 -11.12
CA ASP A 65 -11.61 -1.79 -10.30
C ASP A 65 -11.12 -1.54 -8.86
N VAL A 66 -10.01 -0.81 -8.76
CA VAL A 66 -9.36 -0.40 -7.52
C VAL A 66 -9.30 1.11 -7.46
N PHE A 67 -9.67 1.68 -6.32
CA PHE A 67 -9.70 3.13 -6.09
C PHE A 67 -8.79 3.52 -4.93
N LEU A 68 -7.99 4.58 -5.11
CA LEU A 68 -7.20 5.20 -4.04
C LEU A 68 -7.97 6.39 -3.46
N LEU A 69 -8.33 6.30 -2.19
CA LEU A 69 -9.02 7.35 -1.45
C LEU A 69 -8.08 7.98 -0.41
N LYS A 70 -7.58 9.17 -0.69
CA LYS A 70 -6.87 9.97 0.30
C LYS A 70 -7.87 10.66 1.22
N LEU A 71 -7.79 10.38 2.52
CA LEU A 71 -8.64 11.05 3.49
C LEU A 71 -8.22 12.51 3.67
N VAL A 72 -9.21 13.39 3.66
CA VAL A 72 -9.05 14.80 4.01
C VAL A 72 -10.07 15.15 5.11
N PRO A 73 -9.82 16.18 5.94
CA PRO A 73 -10.81 16.64 6.89
C PRO A 73 -12.13 16.98 6.20
N GLY A 74 -13.21 16.33 6.65
CA GLY A 74 -14.54 16.59 6.10
C GLY A 74 -14.91 15.75 4.87
N VAL A 75 -14.15 14.71 4.50
CA VAL A 75 -14.55 13.77 3.44
C VAL A 75 -15.99 13.28 3.69
N ASP A 76 -16.78 13.23 2.63
CA ASP A 76 -18.17 12.80 2.71
C ASP A 76 -18.26 11.28 2.63
N PRO A 77 -18.87 10.60 3.63
CA PRO A 77 -19.02 9.14 3.62
C PRO A 77 -19.79 8.60 2.40
N ARG A 78 -20.62 9.41 1.75
CA ARG A 78 -21.32 9.03 0.51
C ARG A 78 -20.38 8.69 -0.66
N ILE A 79 -19.09 9.01 -0.55
CA ILE A 79 -18.11 8.55 -1.55
C ILE A 79 -18.10 7.01 -1.66
N PHE A 80 -18.30 6.29 -0.55
CA PHE A 80 -18.37 4.83 -0.56
C PHE A 80 -19.57 4.32 -1.33
N ASP A 81 -20.74 4.98 -1.21
CA ASP A 81 -21.93 4.62 -1.97
C ASP A 81 -21.68 4.78 -3.48
N ALA A 82 -21.00 5.86 -3.88
CA ALA A 82 -20.63 6.10 -5.26
C ALA A 82 -19.64 5.04 -5.77
N LEU A 83 -18.64 4.67 -4.99
CA LEU A 83 -17.66 3.64 -5.34
C LEU A 83 -18.32 2.26 -5.50
N LEU A 84 -19.24 1.90 -4.60
CA LEU A 84 -20.04 0.67 -4.72
C LEU A 84 -20.89 0.67 -5.99
N HIS A 85 -21.53 1.79 -6.31
CA HIS A 85 -22.33 1.93 -7.53
C HIS A 85 -21.50 1.81 -8.81
N LEU A 86 -20.24 2.25 -8.77
CA LEU A 86 -19.28 2.09 -9.87
C LEU A 86 -18.71 0.66 -9.99
N GLY A 87 -19.04 -0.24 -9.08
CA GLY A 87 -18.55 -1.61 -9.11
C GLY A 87 -17.09 -1.75 -8.69
N ILE A 88 -16.56 -0.83 -7.88
CA ILE A 88 -15.20 -0.90 -7.35
C ILE A 88 -15.07 -2.14 -6.45
N ARG A 89 -14.04 -2.93 -6.68
CA ARG A 89 -13.74 -4.18 -5.97
C ARG A 89 -12.69 -4.03 -4.87
N GLY A 90 -11.86 -3.01 -4.96
CA GLY A 90 -10.82 -2.72 -3.99
C GLY A 90 -10.71 -1.23 -3.69
N ILE A 91 -10.54 -0.88 -2.43
CA ILE A 91 -10.30 0.50 -2.00
C ILE A 91 -9.01 0.52 -1.19
N VAL A 92 -8.06 1.36 -1.62
CA VAL A 92 -6.88 1.71 -0.83
C VAL A 92 -7.17 3.06 -0.16
N ILE A 93 -7.07 3.12 1.16
CA ILE A 93 -7.29 4.34 1.92
C ILE A 93 -5.97 4.87 2.44
N GLU A 94 -5.61 6.10 2.07
CA GLU A 94 -4.57 6.86 2.76
C GLU A 94 -5.17 7.53 3.99
N ALA A 95 -4.92 6.94 5.17
CA ALA A 95 -5.43 7.40 6.45
C ALA A 95 -4.51 8.44 7.11
N PHE A 96 -5.05 9.19 8.07
CA PHE A 96 -4.28 10.18 8.82
C PHE A 96 -3.26 9.52 9.76
N GLY A 97 -2.02 9.99 9.74
CA GLY A 97 -0.96 9.53 10.65
C GLY A 97 -0.82 8.01 10.68
N ALA A 98 -0.80 7.41 11.85
CA ALA A 98 -0.64 5.96 12.03
C ALA A 98 -1.86 5.11 11.62
N GLY A 99 -2.92 5.70 11.09
CA GLY A 99 -4.12 4.97 10.65
C GLY A 99 -5.43 5.58 11.14
N GLY A 100 -5.43 6.88 11.48
CA GLY A 100 -6.64 7.59 11.92
C GLY A 100 -7.69 7.66 10.80
N VAL A 101 -8.90 7.18 11.09
CA VAL A 101 -10.08 7.32 10.24
C VAL A 101 -11.10 8.19 10.98
N GLN A 102 -11.74 9.11 10.28
CA GLN A 102 -12.73 10.00 10.88
C GLN A 102 -14.00 9.23 11.27
N PHE A 103 -14.43 9.32 12.52
CA PHE A 103 -15.62 8.64 13.05
C PHE A 103 -16.61 9.58 13.76
N ILE A 104 -16.22 10.83 14.04
CA ILE A 104 -17.09 11.84 14.68
C ILE A 104 -17.81 12.63 13.59
N ARG A 105 -19.15 12.78 13.70
CA ARG A 105 -20.07 13.52 12.80
C ARG A 105 -20.22 12.97 11.38
N ARG A 106 -19.18 12.38 10.79
CA ARG A 106 -19.21 11.72 9.50
C ARG A 106 -18.57 10.35 9.70
N ASP A 107 -19.38 9.37 10.07
CA ASP A 107 -18.90 8.03 10.41
C ASP A 107 -18.49 7.28 9.15
N LEU A 108 -17.19 7.33 8.86
CA LEU A 108 -16.59 6.54 7.79
C LEU A 108 -16.55 5.05 8.14
N THR A 109 -16.55 4.72 9.45
CA THR A 109 -16.42 3.33 9.91
C THR A 109 -17.63 2.50 9.49
N ALA A 110 -18.84 3.06 9.63
CA ALA A 110 -20.07 2.40 9.18
C ALA A 110 -20.06 2.14 7.67
N LYS A 111 -19.57 3.12 6.88
CA LYS A 111 -19.46 2.97 5.42
C LYS A 111 -18.37 2.01 4.99
N LEU A 112 -17.25 1.94 5.71
CA LEU A 112 -16.23 0.91 5.52
C LEU A 112 -16.79 -0.49 5.75
N HIS A 113 -17.53 -0.68 6.84
CA HIS A 113 -18.19 -1.94 7.13
C HIS A 113 -19.19 -2.33 6.04
N GLU A 114 -20.00 -1.40 5.57
CA GLU A 114 -20.94 -1.61 4.46
C GLU A 114 -20.22 -2.03 3.18
N ALA A 115 -19.14 -1.34 2.80
CA ALA A 115 -18.34 -1.68 1.64
C ALA A 115 -17.74 -3.09 1.74
N ILE A 116 -17.18 -3.44 2.90
CA ILE A 116 -16.61 -4.77 3.16
C ILE A 116 -17.70 -5.85 3.11
N HIS A 117 -18.87 -5.58 3.67
CA HIS A 117 -20.00 -6.51 3.63
C HIS A 117 -20.50 -6.75 2.19
N ASN A 118 -20.40 -5.75 1.33
CA ASN A 118 -20.68 -5.86 -0.11
C ASN A 118 -19.52 -6.48 -0.93
N GLY A 119 -18.52 -7.07 -0.28
CA GLY A 119 -17.45 -7.80 -0.94
C GLY A 119 -16.28 -6.94 -1.44
N VAL A 120 -16.21 -5.66 -1.08
CA VAL A 120 -15.08 -4.80 -1.41
C VAL A 120 -13.91 -5.08 -0.46
N SER A 121 -12.72 -5.30 -1.00
CA SER A 121 -11.50 -5.39 -0.20
C SER A 121 -11.00 -3.99 0.13
N VAL A 122 -10.94 -3.67 1.43
CA VAL A 122 -10.45 -2.37 1.89
C VAL A 122 -9.09 -2.56 2.57
N VAL A 123 -8.07 -1.89 2.02
CA VAL A 123 -6.73 -1.85 2.59
C VAL A 123 -6.39 -0.43 3.00
N VAL A 124 -5.60 -0.25 4.05
CA VAL A 124 -5.27 1.07 4.59
C VAL A 124 -3.79 1.25 4.76
N CYS A 125 -3.25 2.35 4.19
CA CYS A 125 -1.89 2.84 4.36
C CYS A 125 -1.88 4.20 5.06
N SER A 126 -0.70 4.65 5.48
CA SER A 126 -0.50 5.98 6.05
C SER A 126 -0.35 7.04 4.95
N GLN A 127 -0.78 8.29 5.24
CA GLN A 127 -0.39 9.46 4.45
C GLN A 127 1.05 9.89 4.75
N CYS A 128 1.63 9.41 5.87
CA CYS A 128 3.01 9.67 6.22
C CYS A 128 3.92 8.78 5.38
N LEU A 129 4.83 9.41 4.64
CA LEU A 129 5.65 8.73 3.65
C LEU A 129 6.66 7.75 4.27
N TYR A 130 7.25 8.12 5.40
CA TYR A 130 8.38 7.40 6.02
C TYR A 130 8.03 6.59 7.26
N GLU A 131 6.75 6.41 7.56
CA GLU A 131 6.33 5.69 8.75
C GLU A 131 5.37 4.56 8.38
N ARG A 132 5.28 3.57 9.28
CA ARG A 132 4.31 2.50 9.12
C ARG A 132 2.93 2.93 9.60
N SER A 133 1.89 2.43 8.97
CA SER A 133 0.56 2.42 9.55
C SER A 133 0.51 1.38 10.68
N ASP A 134 0.09 1.77 11.88
CA ASP A 134 -0.09 0.87 13.01
C ASP A 134 -1.47 1.06 13.61
N PHE A 135 -2.41 0.26 13.15
CA PHE A 135 -3.80 0.32 13.58
C PHE A 135 -4.02 -0.18 15.00
N SER A 136 -3.01 -0.82 15.61
CA SER A 136 -3.10 -1.29 16.99
C SER A 136 -2.95 -0.17 18.02
N LEU A 137 -2.38 0.98 17.62
CA LEU A 137 -2.07 2.09 18.53
C LEU A 137 -3.30 2.85 19.03
N TYR A 138 -4.38 2.88 18.25
CA TYR A 138 -5.57 3.66 18.55
C TYR A 138 -6.84 2.81 18.48
N GLU A 139 -7.80 3.06 19.36
CA GLU A 139 -9.09 2.37 19.42
C GLU A 139 -9.82 2.37 18.06
N VAL A 140 -9.72 3.47 17.32
CA VAL A 140 -10.33 3.60 16.00
C VAL A 140 -9.72 2.65 14.98
N GLY A 141 -8.40 2.49 15.02
CA GLY A 141 -7.68 1.54 14.17
C GLY A 141 -8.06 0.11 14.50
N GLN A 142 -8.10 -0.24 15.79
CA GLN A 142 -8.53 -1.57 16.25
C GLN A 142 -9.93 -1.91 15.77
N ARG A 143 -10.88 -0.99 15.89
CA ARG A 143 -12.26 -1.16 15.38
C ARG A 143 -12.29 -1.38 13.86
N ALA A 144 -11.45 -0.68 13.10
CA ALA A 144 -11.35 -0.86 11.65
C ALA A 144 -10.83 -2.26 11.29
N LEU A 145 -9.82 -2.75 12.02
CA LEU A 145 -9.31 -4.13 11.85
C LEU A 145 -10.37 -5.19 12.18
N GLU A 146 -11.11 -5.02 13.28
CA GLU A 146 -12.23 -5.89 13.66
C GLU A 146 -13.32 -5.96 12.58
N GLN A 147 -13.53 -4.87 11.84
CA GLN A 147 -14.45 -4.82 10.72
C GLN A 147 -13.90 -5.45 9.44
N GLY A 148 -12.62 -5.86 9.44
CA GLY A 148 -11.99 -6.55 8.34
C GLY A 148 -11.24 -5.68 7.36
N VAL A 149 -10.87 -4.47 7.75
CA VAL A 149 -9.89 -3.63 7.03
C VAL A 149 -8.53 -4.32 7.08
N ILE A 150 -7.81 -4.28 5.97
CA ILE A 150 -6.48 -4.90 5.83
C ILE A 150 -5.41 -3.82 5.97
N GLN A 151 -4.44 -4.06 6.83
CA GLN A 151 -3.32 -3.16 7.05
C GLN A 151 -2.23 -3.38 6.00
N THR A 152 -1.59 -2.29 5.53
CA THR A 152 -0.49 -2.36 4.56
C THR A 152 0.89 -2.20 5.19
N PHE A 153 0.97 -2.04 6.51
CA PHE A 153 2.21 -1.84 7.26
C PHE A 153 2.97 -0.60 6.79
N ASP A 154 4.18 -0.78 6.24
CA ASP A 154 5.06 0.28 5.76
C ASP A 154 5.15 0.34 4.22
N MET A 155 4.17 -0.25 3.52
CA MET A 155 4.08 -0.13 2.06
C MET A 155 3.83 1.32 1.64
N THR A 156 4.36 1.70 0.50
CA THR A 156 3.96 2.93 -0.17
C THR A 156 2.53 2.79 -0.72
N SER A 157 1.83 3.90 -0.91
CA SER A 157 0.49 3.89 -1.51
C SER A 157 0.49 3.26 -2.91
N GLU A 158 1.53 3.52 -3.70
CA GLU A 158 1.71 2.95 -5.03
C GLU A 158 1.86 1.42 -4.98
N ALA A 159 2.67 0.92 -4.03
CA ALA A 159 2.83 -0.51 -3.81
C ALA A 159 1.51 -1.15 -3.33
N ALA A 160 0.79 -0.51 -2.42
CA ALA A 160 -0.49 -1.01 -1.90
C ALA A 160 -1.56 -1.10 -3.01
N VAL A 161 -1.68 -0.07 -3.85
CA VAL A 161 -2.63 -0.05 -4.99
C VAL A 161 -2.29 -1.15 -5.98
N THR A 162 -1.03 -1.23 -6.42
CA THR A 162 -0.62 -2.21 -7.44
C THR A 162 -0.69 -3.64 -6.91
N LYS A 163 -0.36 -3.87 -5.63
CA LYS A 163 -0.54 -5.17 -4.98
C LYS A 163 -2.01 -5.56 -4.90
N LEU A 164 -2.90 -4.62 -4.54
CA LEU A 164 -4.34 -4.91 -4.48
C LEU A 164 -4.90 -5.24 -5.87
N MET A 165 -4.52 -4.51 -6.91
CA MET A 165 -4.90 -4.82 -8.29
C MET A 165 -4.44 -6.22 -8.70
N TRP A 166 -3.21 -6.59 -8.33
CA TRP A 166 -2.63 -7.88 -8.65
C TRP A 166 -3.30 -9.02 -7.88
N VAL A 167 -3.58 -8.85 -6.59
CA VAL A 167 -4.26 -9.84 -5.76
C VAL A 167 -5.71 -10.05 -6.23
N LEU A 168 -6.47 -8.96 -6.44
CA LEU A 168 -7.86 -9.03 -6.90
C LEU A 168 -8.01 -9.56 -8.33
N GLY A 169 -6.94 -9.59 -9.11
CA GLY A 169 -6.89 -10.31 -10.37
C GLY A 169 -6.89 -11.84 -10.23
N ARG A 170 -6.72 -12.38 -9.00
CA ARG A 170 -6.60 -13.81 -8.67
C ARG A 170 -7.68 -14.32 -7.75
N THR A 171 -8.03 -13.55 -6.74
CA THR A 171 -8.99 -13.95 -5.72
C THR A 171 -9.89 -12.78 -5.34
N CYS A 172 -11.14 -13.12 -4.97
CA CYS A 172 -12.07 -12.18 -4.33
C CYS A 172 -12.28 -12.56 -2.86
N ASP A 173 -11.64 -13.63 -2.40
CA ASP A 173 -11.75 -14.06 -1.00
C ASP A 173 -10.94 -13.10 -0.12
N ARG A 174 -11.62 -12.43 0.80
CA ARG A 174 -11.03 -11.45 1.69
C ARG A 174 -9.92 -12.01 2.59
N LEU A 175 -10.05 -13.25 3.05
CA LEU A 175 -9.05 -13.90 3.88
C LEU A 175 -7.77 -14.18 3.08
N GLU A 176 -7.93 -14.59 1.84
CA GLU A 176 -6.79 -14.73 0.93
C GLU A 176 -6.15 -13.38 0.62
N VAL A 177 -6.95 -12.32 0.36
CA VAL A 177 -6.41 -10.96 0.17
C VAL A 177 -5.60 -10.52 1.38
N ALA A 178 -6.13 -10.70 2.60
CA ALA A 178 -5.43 -10.35 3.84
C ALA A 178 -4.12 -11.14 3.98
N LYS A 179 -4.11 -12.44 3.66
CA LYS A 179 -2.92 -13.27 3.66
C LYS A 179 -1.86 -12.78 2.67
N TRP A 180 -2.26 -12.37 1.47
CA TRP A 180 -1.34 -11.79 0.51
C TRP A 180 -0.74 -10.47 1.01
N PHE A 181 -1.52 -9.63 1.69
CA PHE A 181 -1.06 -8.37 2.25
C PHE A 181 -0.12 -8.52 3.46
N SER A 182 -0.20 -9.62 4.21
CA SER A 182 0.78 -9.94 5.27
C SER A 182 2.07 -10.58 4.73
N ALA A 183 2.12 -10.99 3.48
CA ALA A 183 3.31 -11.58 2.88
C ALA A 183 4.15 -10.50 2.18
N ASN A 184 5.45 -10.49 2.48
CA ASN A 184 6.42 -9.70 1.73
C ASN A 184 6.81 -10.47 0.45
N LEU A 185 6.35 -10.02 -0.71
CA LEU A 185 6.54 -10.73 -1.98
C LEU A 185 7.80 -10.30 -2.71
N VAL A 186 8.05 -9.00 -2.78
CA VAL A 186 9.10 -8.39 -3.60
C VAL A 186 9.79 -7.22 -2.88
N GLY A 187 9.80 -7.22 -1.56
CA GLY A 187 10.43 -6.19 -0.74
C GLY A 187 9.54 -4.99 -0.43
N GLU A 188 8.23 -5.11 -0.63
CA GLU A 188 7.27 -4.04 -0.38
C GLU A 188 6.93 -3.85 1.11
N ILE A 189 7.30 -4.82 1.97
CA ILE A 189 7.15 -4.74 3.44
C ILE A 189 8.52 -4.95 4.07
N SER A 190 8.84 -4.18 5.10
CA SER A 190 10.09 -4.36 5.85
C SER A 190 10.09 -5.64 6.68
N PRO A 191 11.23 -6.32 6.85
CA PRO A 191 11.33 -7.52 7.70
C PRO A 191 10.90 -7.22 9.14
N GLY A 192 10.09 -8.13 9.72
CA GLY A 192 9.65 -8.04 11.12
C GLY A 192 8.57 -7.01 11.42
N VAL A 193 7.91 -6.46 10.39
CA VAL A 193 6.82 -5.46 10.53
C VAL A 193 5.44 -6.13 10.47
N CYS A 194 5.35 -7.35 9.95
CA CYS A 194 4.12 -8.16 9.88
C CYS A 194 3.94 -9.00 11.13
#